data_7e7c9885e54114cd48fa95727eafb1e8
#
_entry.id   7e7c9885e54114cd48fa95727eafb1e8
#
_cell.length_a   1.000
_cell.length_b   1.000
_cell.length_c   1.000
_cell.angle_alpha   90.00
_cell.angle_beta   90.00
_cell.angle_gamma   90.00
#
_symmetry.space_group_name_H-M   'P 1'
#
loop_
_entity.id
_entity.type
_entity.pdbx_description
1 polymer ?
#
loop_
_entity_poly.entity_id
_entity_poly.type
_entity_poly.pdbx_seq_one_letter_code
_entity_poly.pdbx_strand_id
1 'polypeptide(L)'
;MNPSVILYFASKKRETAKLHFIPPPDKGYGVVIVYLKDGDVVGLESTWGSSVENLERIFDWPKSIVRKYEFSDTPAKIFIPNEELIRKIVFRDLKKLEGLGRRVPSREEVEVLLRMPVGIPKTLDPEGVKKIKSSLPPSTFFLQVENYAISVIFGKLVLAFSYEGDVREIDIKDFPESEAKMVPVDPIIALSVNLPFFVTPYEKVGKDGVEEIRRISKKETNIWLGIFYTKGGVFIPAFGYKGVFLGIVAKIKGEIKVLGENFLENLSQLGDFSVRIYEYDPYMHSP
;
A
#
# COMPACT_ATOMS: atom_id res chain seq x y z
N MET A 1 13.94 11.70 -2.01
CA MET A 1 12.95 10.74 -1.44
C MET A 1 11.55 11.32 -1.56
N ASN A 2 10.55 10.45 -1.75
CA ASN A 2 9.15 10.87 -1.84
C ASN A 2 8.63 11.38 -0.47
N PRO A 3 8.05 12.58 -0.39
CA PRO A 3 7.58 13.16 0.89
C PRO A 3 6.50 12.34 1.58
N SER A 4 5.57 11.75 0.81
CA SER A 4 4.50 10.91 1.40
C SER A 4 5.07 9.72 2.16
N VAL A 5 6.12 9.10 1.62
CA VAL A 5 6.81 7.96 2.26
C VAL A 5 7.45 8.36 3.57
N ILE A 6 8.15 9.51 3.56
CA ILE A 6 8.82 10.01 4.77
C ILE A 6 7.82 10.30 5.86
N LEU A 7 6.75 11.02 5.52
CA LEU A 7 5.68 11.35 6.48
C LEU A 7 4.96 10.08 6.96
N TYR A 8 4.66 9.14 6.06
CA TYR A 8 4.04 7.88 6.42
C TYR A 8 4.86 7.13 7.49
N PHE A 9 6.16 6.92 7.23
CA PHE A 9 7.00 6.16 8.16
C PHE A 9 7.33 6.94 9.43
N ALA A 10 7.53 8.25 9.35
CA ALA A 10 7.76 9.08 10.53
C ALA A 10 6.54 9.07 11.47
N SER A 11 5.33 9.20 10.91
CA SER A 11 4.10 9.08 11.69
C SER A 11 3.91 7.68 12.28
N LYS A 12 4.11 6.64 11.48
CA LYS A 12 3.95 5.25 11.92
C LYS A 12 4.93 4.87 13.03
N LYS A 13 6.17 5.39 12.96
CA LYS A 13 7.20 5.21 13.99
C LYS A 13 7.06 6.15 15.19
N ARG A 14 6.05 7.01 15.18
CA ARG A 14 5.82 8.04 16.21
C ARG A 14 7.04 8.93 16.42
N GLU A 15 7.67 9.38 15.35
CA GLU A 15 8.85 10.24 15.41
C GLU A 15 8.49 11.64 15.91
N THR A 16 9.43 12.25 16.64
CA THR A 16 9.40 13.69 16.97
C THR A 16 10.51 14.36 16.18
N ALA A 17 10.16 15.22 15.22
CA ALA A 17 11.11 15.86 14.32
C ALA A 17 10.50 17.07 13.60
N LYS A 18 11.37 18.00 13.21
CA LYS A 18 11.08 19.06 12.24
C LYS A 18 11.61 18.63 10.87
N LEU A 19 10.70 18.47 9.92
CA LEU A 19 11.00 18.01 8.56
C LEU A 19 10.87 19.15 7.56
N HIS A 20 11.95 19.50 6.87
CA HIS A 20 11.95 20.46 5.79
C HIS A 20 11.89 19.74 4.45
N PHE A 21 10.83 19.98 3.69
CA PHE A 21 10.65 19.47 2.33
C PHE A 21 10.90 20.59 1.32
N ILE A 22 11.91 20.39 0.47
CA ILE A 22 12.26 21.31 -0.61
C ILE A 22 11.76 20.69 -1.92
N PRO A 23 10.90 21.38 -2.70
CA PRO A 23 10.33 20.83 -3.91
C PRO A 23 11.39 20.51 -4.96
N PRO A 24 11.08 19.60 -5.90
CA PRO A 24 11.88 19.46 -7.11
C PRO A 24 11.75 20.72 -7.99
N PRO A 25 12.74 21.00 -8.88
CA PRO A 25 12.78 22.25 -9.65
C PRO A 25 11.52 22.54 -10.49
N ASP A 26 10.87 21.49 -11.00
CA ASP A 26 9.64 21.57 -11.82
C ASP A 26 8.38 21.91 -11.00
N LYS A 27 8.44 21.84 -9.67
CA LYS A 27 7.32 22.18 -8.75
C LYS A 27 7.44 23.57 -8.13
N GLY A 28 8.39 24.36 -8.59
CA GLY A 28 8.62 25.75 -8.17
C GLY A 28 9.59 25.88 -7.00
N TYR A 29 9.67 27.10 -6.47
CA TYR A 29 10.55 27.43 -5.35
C TYR A 29 9.75 27.48 -4.05
N GLY A 30 10.39 27.09 -2.97
CA GLY A 30 9.79 27.18 -1.64
C GLY A 30 10.24 26.07 -0.71
N VAL A 31 9.61 26.03 0.45
CA VAL A 31 9.82 24.99 1.45
C VAL A 31 8.52 24.71 2.17
N VAL A 32 8.29 23.45 2.52
CA VAL A 32 7.26 23.07 3.48
C VAL A 32 7.95 22.46 4.69
N ILE A 33 7.63 22.99 5.86
CA ILE A 33 8.19 22.55 7.14
C ILE A 33 7.07 21.92 7.93
N VAL A 34 7.23 20.64 8.29
CA VAL A 34 6.29 19.86 9.06
C VAL A 34 6.91 19.56 10.42
N TYR A 35 6.20 19.87 11.49
CA TYR A 35 6.58 19.58 12.86
C TYR A 35 5.80 18.34 13.33
N LEU A 36 6.52 17.26 13.60
CA LEU A 36 5.95 16.02 14.13
C LEU A 36 6.30 15.89 15.61
N LYS A 37 5.32 15.55 16.43
CA LYS A 37 5.51 15.14 17.82
C LYS A 37 4.76 13.83 18.05
N ASP A 38 5.49 12.80 18.43
CA ASP A 38 4.96 11.44 18.62
C ASP A 38 4.19 10.92 17.39
N GLY A 39 4.61 11.34 16.18
CA GLY A 39 3.99 11.01 14.91
C GLY A 39 2.83 11.91 14.46
N ASP A 40 2.28 12.73 15.35
CA ASP A 40 1.24 13.71 15.05
C ASP A 40 1.84 14.96 14.41
N VAL A 41 1.15 15.57 13.44
CA VAL A 41 1.52 16.89 12.94
C VAL A 41 1.04 17.93 13.97
N VAL A 42 1.99 18.65 14.58
CA VAL A 42 1.70 19.67 15.59
C VAL A 42 1.97 21.10 15.08
N GLY A 43 2.55 21.23 13.89
CA GLY A 43 2.82 22.51 13.26
C GLY A 43 3.14 22.37 11.78
N LEU A 44 2.86 23.43 11.03
CA LEU A 44 3.12 23.54 9.61
C LEU A 44 3.50 24.95 9.24
N GLU A 45 4.55 25.09 8.46
CA GLU A 45 4.95 26.33 7.80
C GLU A 45 5.21 26.05 6.34
N SER A 46 4.91 26.98 5.47
CA SER A 46 5.35 26.93 4.10
C SER A 46 5.54 28.32 3.52
N THR A 47 6.28 28.40 2.43
CA THR A 47 6.40 29.63 1.63
C THR A 47 5.05 30.13 1.14
N TRP A 48 4.02 29.28 1.10
CA TRP A 48 2.67 29.58 0.62
C TRP A 48 1.64 29.73 1.76
N GLY A 49 2.08 29.76 3.01
CA GLY A 49 1.23 29.84 4.20
C GLY A 49 1.16 28.50 4.96
N SER A 50 0.46 28.54 6.12
CA SER A 50 0.42 27.41 7.07
C SER A 50 -0.93 26.70 7.03
N SER A 51 -1.38 26.27 5.87
CA SER A 51 -2.64 25.55 5.70
C SER A 51 -2.45 24.06 5.43
N VAL A 52 -3.46 23.25 5.75
CA VAL A 52 -3.43 21.78 5.49
C VAL A 52 -3.28 21.47 4.01
N GLU A 53 -3.82 22.32 3.13
CA GLU A 53 -3.68 22.18 1.68
C GLU A 53 -2.21 22.23 1.25
N ASN A 54 -1.37 23.02 1.93
CA ASN A 54 0.06 23.08 1.65
C ASN A 54 0.79 21.81 2.09
N LEU A 55 0.32 21.13 3.14
CA LEU A 55 0.79 19.79 3.49
C LEU A 55 0.39 18.78 2.39
N GLU A 56 -0.84 18.85 1.91
CA GLU A 56 -1.31 17.91 0.89
C GLU A 56 -0.62 18.09 -0.46
N ARG A 57 -0.14 19.30 -0.81
CA ARG A 57 0.65 19.54 -2.02
C ARG A 57 1.91 18.68 -2.08
N ILE A 58 2.59 18.45 -0.96
CA ILE A 58 3.84 17.67 -0.97
C ILE A 58 3.61 16.17 -1.24
N PHE A 59 2.38 15.67 -1.08
CA PHE A 59 2.05 14.27 -1.39
C PHE A 59 2.14 13.98 -2.90
N ASP A 60 2.03 15.00 -3.75
CA ASP A 60 2.17 14.87 -5.20
C ASP A 60 3.59 15.12 -5.71
N TRP A 61 4.54 15.42 -4.84
CA TRP A 61 5.91 15.56 -5.29
C TRP A 61 6.54 14.18 -5.51
N PRO A 62 7.12 13.92 -6.70
CA PRO A 62 7.76 12.63 -6.96
C PRO A 62 8.95 12.40 -6.03
N LYS A 63 9.70 13.48 -5.75
CA LYS A 63 10.78 13.49 -4.77
C LYS A 63 10.98 14.88 -4.20
N SER A 64 11.68 14.96 -3.08
CA SER A 64 12.14 16.22 -2.49
C SER A 64 13.50 16.02 -1.83
N ILE A 65 14.21 17.13 -1.62
CA ILE A 65 15.30 17.17 -0.64
C ILE A 65 14.63 17.29 0.72
N VAL A 66 14.97 16.38 1.65
CA VAL A 66 14.42 16.39 3.00
C VAL A 66 15.54 16.57 3.99
N ARG A 67 15.34 17.52 4.90
CA ARG A 67 16.24 17.75 6.03
C ARG A 67 15.46 17.54 7.32
N LYS A 68 16.05 16.81 8.25
CA LYS A 68 15.46 16.51 9.56
C LYS A 68 16.22 17.28 10.65
N TYR A 69 15.48 17.90 11.54
CA TYR A 69 16.00 18.67 12.66
C TYR A 69 15.24 18.32 13.94
N GLU A 70 15.88 18.55 15.07
CA GLU A 70 15.19 18.62 16.35
C GLU A 70 14.46 19.97 16.48
N PHE A 71 13.42 20.02 17.27
CA PHE A 71 12.73 21.28 17.60
C PHE A 71 12.22 21.24 19.04
N SER A 72 12.12 22.43 19.64
CA SER A 72 11.55 22.62 20.98
C SER A 72 10.19 23.32 20.92
N ASP A 73 9.93 24.08 19.85
CA ASP A 73 8.75 24.92 19.74
C ASP A 73 8.21 24.98 18.30
N THR A 74 6.90 25.19 18.12
CA THR A 74 6.25 25.27 16.81
C THR A 74 5.61 26.64 16.64
N PRO A 75 5.96 27.40 15.57
CA PRO A 75 5.40 28.74 15.35
C PRO A 75 3.95 28.72 14.86
N ALA A 76 3.54 27.72 14.11
CA ALA A 76 2.18 27.59 13.59
C ALA A 76 1.52 26.30 14.12
N LYS A 77 0.44 26.48 14.89
CA LYS A 77 -0.28 25.37 15.52
C LYS A 77 -1.31 24.78 14.57
N ILE A 78 -0.98 23.66 13.95
CA ILE A 78 -1.93 22.78 13.25
C ILE A 78 -1.82 21.43 13.94
N PHE A 79 -2.94 20.77 14.18
CA PHE A 79 -2.95 19.44 14.74
C PHE A 79 -3.63 18.46 13.79
N ILE A 80 -2.86 17.44 13.34
CA ILE A 80 -3.36 16.31 12.55
C ILE A 80 -2.85 15.04 13.24
N PRO A 81 -3.74 14.21 13.79
CA PRO A 81 -3.35 12.93 14.38
C PRO A 81 -2.61 12.05 13.36
N ASN A 82 -1.67 11.25 13.82
CA ASN A 82 -0.87 10.36 12.97
C ASN A 82 -1.73 9.42 12.11
N GLU A 83 -2.80 8.87 12.66
CA GLU A 83 -3.73 8.02 11.93
C GLU A 83 -4.44 8.77 10.79
N GLU A 84 -4.81 10.02 11.01
CA GLU A 84 -5.42 10.86 9.99
C GLU A 84 -4.41 11.23 8.89
N LEU A 85 -3.17 11.54 9.26
CA LEU A 85 -2.11 11.83 8.28
C LEU A 85 -1.85 10.61 7.40
N ILE A 86 -1.69 9.42 7.99
CA ILE A 86 -1.52 8.17 7.27
C ILE A 86 -2.71 7.92 6.35
N ARG A 87 -3.93 8.09 6.84
CA ARG A 87 -5.15 7.94 6.06
C ARG A 87 -5.19 8.88 4.86
N LYS A 88 -4.85 10.16 5.03
CA LYS A 88 -4.80 11.14 3.94
C LYS A 88 -3.82 10.73 2.83
N ILE A 89 -2.62 10.27 3.20
CA ILE A 89 -1.61 9.80 2.25
C ILE A 89 -2.15 8.60 1.46
N VAL A 90 -2.68 7.60 2.14
CA VAL A 90 -3.17 6.35 1.52
C VAL A 90 -4.39 6.61 0.64
N PHE A 91 -5.36 7.41 1.11
CA PHE A 91 -6.56 7.72 0.33
C PHE A 91 -6.26 8.55 -0.92
N ARG A 92 -5.22 9.40 -0.91
CA ARG A 92 -4.79 10.11 -2.10
C ARG A 92 -4.31 9.15 -3.18
N ASP A 93 -3.50 8.16 -2.81
CA ASP A 93 -3.02 7.15 -3.76
C ASP A 93 -4.13 6.20 -4.19
N LEU A 94 -5.00 5.79 -3.27
CA LEU A 94 -6.17 4.98 -3.61
C LEU A 94 -7.08 5.69 -4.62
N LYS A 95 -7.34 6.99 -4.44
CA LYS A 95 -8.12 7.79 -5.38
C LYS A 95 -7.49 7.81 -6.78
N LYS A 96 -6.17 7.88 -6.87
CA LYS A 96 -5.45 7.82 -8.15
C LYS A 96 -5.61 6.44 -8.81
N LEU A 97 -5.52 5.35 -8.04
CA LEU A 97 -5.77 4.00 -8.54
C LEU A 97 -7.22 3.83 -9.03
N GLU A 98 -8.19 4.28 -8.24
CA GLU A 98 -9.61 4.26 -8.64
C GLU A 98 -9.88 5.05 -9.93
N GLY A 99 -9.10 6.11 -10.18
CA GLY A 99 -9.16 6.92 -11.41
C GLY A 99 -8.75 6.18 -12.69
N LEU A 100 -8.01 5.05 -12.59
CA LEU A 100 -7.68 4.21 -13.74
C LEU A 100 -8.88 3.42 -14.28
N GLY A 101 -9.97 3.35 -13.51
CA GLY A 101 -11.06 2.42 -13.78
C GLY A 101 -10.76 1.02 -13.23
N ARG A 102 -11.79 0.19 -13.19
CA ARG A 102 -11.69 -1.17 -12.68
C ARG A 102 -11.35 -2.16 -13.78
N ARG A 103 -10.43 -3.06 -13.46
CA ARG A 103 -10.15 -4.28 -14.22
C ARG A 103 -10.78 -5.46 -13.48
N VAL A 104 -11.30 -6.42 -14.19
CA VAL A 104 -11.70 -7.70 -13.63
C VAL A 104 -10.51 -8.65 -13.79
N PRO A 105 -9.83 -9.05 -12.69
CA PRO A 105 -8.75 -10.04 -12.75
C PRO A 105 -9.31 -11.43 -13.13
N SER A 106 -8.46 -12.31 -13.61
CA SER A 106 -8.85 -13.71 -13.82
C SER A 106 -9.10 -14.42 -12.48
N ARG A 107 -9.87 -15.51 -12.51
CA ARG A 107 -10.08 -16.34 -11.32
C ARG A 107 -8.76 -16.83 -10.72
N GLU A 108 -7.81 -17.23 -11.54
CA GLU A 108 -6.47 -17.65 -11.10
C GLU A 108 -5.76 -16.53 -10.33
N GLU A 109 -5.79 -15.28 -10.85
CA GLU A 109 -5.21 -14.12 -10.17
C GLU A 109 -5.85 -13.91 -8.80
N VAL A 110 -7.17 -13.99 -8.70
CA VAL A 110 -7.90 -13.86 -7.43
C VAL A 110 -7.54 -14.96 -6.44
N GLU A 111 -7.52 -16.21 -6.87
CA GLU A 111 -7.15 -17.34 -6.00
C GLU A 111 -5.74 -17.21 -5.44
N VAL A 112 -4.81 -16.73 -6.27
CA VAL A 112 -3.43 -16.43 -5.83
C VAL A 112 -3.42 -15.32 -4.78
N LEU A 113 -4.11 -14.20 -5.06
CA LEU A 113 -4.20 -13.06 -4.13
C LEU A 113 -4.74 -13.47 -2.75
N LEU A 114 -5.77 -14.30 -2.71
CA LEU A 114 -6.41 -14.74 -1.47
C LEU A 114 -5.56 -15.75 -0.68
N ARG A 115 -4.62 -16.43 -1.35
CA ARG A 115 -3.68 -17.36 -0.71
C ARG A 115 -2.37 -16.72 -0.28
N MET A 116 -2.11 -15.47 -0.69
CA MET A 116 -0.86 -14.79 -0.33
C MET A 116 -0.73 -14.62 1.19
N PRO A 117 0.44 -14.90 1.76
CA PRO A 117 0.68 -14.75 3.20
C PRO A 117 0.99 -13.29 3.57
N VAL A 118 0.02 -12.37 3.35
CA VAL A 118 0.20 -10.92 3.62
C VAL A 118 -0.04 -10.49 5.05
N GLY A 119 -0.58 -11.37 5.89
CA GLY A 119 -0.87 -11.11 7.30
C GLY A 119 -1.32 -12.36 8.03
N ILE A 120 -1.48 -12.25 9.35
CA ILE A 120 -1.96 -13.35 10.19
C ILE A 120 -3.48 -13.35 10.16
N PRO A 121 -4.12 -14.41 9.62
CA PRO A 121 -5.57 -14.47 9.54
C PRO A 121 -6.20 -14.65 10.92
N LYS A 122 -7.40 -14.06 11.08
CA LYS A 122 -8.29 -14.27 12.21
C LYS A 122 -9.60 -14.86 11.69
N THR A 123 -10.17 -15.79 12.42
CA THR A 123 -11.51 -16.30 12.13
C THR A 123 -12.55 -15.38 12.76
N LEU A 124 -13.58 -15.05 12.00
CA LEU A 124 -14.77 -14.35 12.48
C LEU A 124 -15.96 -15.28 12.38
N ASP A 125 -16.81 -15.25 13.38
CA ASP A 125 -18.13 -15.90 13.34
C ASP A 125 -19.12 -15.11 12.46
N PRO A 126 -20.29 -15.68 12.13
CA PRO A 126 -21.29 -15.00 11.31
C PRO A 126 -21.76 -13.66 11.89
N GLU A 127 -21.86 -13.53 13.21
CA GLU A 127 -22.24 -12.26 13.86
C GLU A 127 -21.15 -11.20 13.70
N GLY A 128 -19.87 -11.58 13.74
CA GLY A 128 -18.74 -10.70 13.43
C GLY A 128 -18.78 -10.18 11.99
N VAL A 129 -19.09 -11.06 11.02
CA VAL A 129 -19.26 -10.68 9.62
C VAL A 129 -20.43 -9.72 9.43
N LYS A 130 -21.58 -9.99 10.07
CA LYS A 130 -22.76 -9.12 10.04
C LYS A 130 -22.46 -7.72 10.59
N LYS A 131 -21.69 -7.62 11.69
CA LYS A 131 -21.25 -6.34 12.23
C LYS A 131 -20.39 -5.57 11.23
N ILE A 132 -19.44 -6.24 10.56
CA ILE A 132 -18.59 -5.61 9.53
C ILE A 132 -19.44 -5.12 8.37
N LYS A 133 -20.41 -5.90 7.89
CA LYS A 133 -21.34 -5.47 6.81
C LYS A 133 -22.16 -4.23 7.19
N SER A 134 -22.60 -4.15 8.42
CA SER A 134 -23.42 -3.01 8.88
C SER A 134 -22.59 -1.76 9.16
N SER A 135 -21.33 -1.92 9.58
CA SER A 135 -20.43 -0.81 9.87
C SER A 135 -18.99 -1.26 9.70
N LEU A 136 -18.35 -0.80 8.62
CA LEU A 136 -16.94 -1.09 8.36
C LEU A 136 -16.06 -0.46 9.45
N PRO A 137 -15.25 -1.25 10.15
CA PRO A 137 -14.34 -0.71 11.16
C PRO A 137 -13.27 0.19 10.50
N PRO A 138 -12.74 1.22 11.18
CA PRO A 138 -11.74 2.14 10.66
C PRO A 138 -10.35 1.49 10.56
N SER A 139 -10.29 0.24 10.15
CA SER A 139 -9.07 -0.55 9.97
C SER A 139 -8.89 -0.97 8.52
N THR A 140 -7.72 -1.51 8.21
CA THR A 140 -7.40 -2.04 6.88
C THR A 140 -7.28 -3.56 6.95
N PHE A 141 -8.05 -4.25 6.13
CA PHE A 141 -8.10 -5.72 6.13
C PHE A 141 -8.68 -6.27 4.82
N PHE A 142 -8.42 -7.56 4.58
CA PHE A 142 -9.16 -8.41 3.65
C PHE A 142 -10.07 -9.35 4.44
N LEU A 143 -11.29 -9.58 3.94
CA LEU A 143 -12.24 -10.53 4.49
C LEU A 143 -12.64 -11.50 3.39
N GLN A 144 -12.58 -12.80 3.67
CA GLN A 144 -12.95 -13.88 2.76
C GLN A 144 -13.98 -14.79 3.40
N VAL A 145 -15.03 -15.07 2.66
CA VAL A 145 -16.06 -16.05 2.99
C VAL A 145 -16.28 -16.92 1.76
N GLU A 146 -16.02 -18.22 1.84
CA GLU A 146 -16.17 -19.15 0.70
C GLU A 146 -15.53 -18.59 -0.61
N ASN A 147 -16.36 -18.31 -1.61
CA ASN A 147 -15.97 -17.72 -2.90
C ASN A 147 -16.22 -16.21 -2.99
N TYR A 148 -16.25 -15.53 -1.85
CA TYR A 148 -16.47 -14.09 -1.76
C TYR A 148 -15.33 -13.43 -1.02
N ALA A 149 -14.95 -12.24 -1.45
CA ALA A 149 -13.95 -11.46 -0.72
C ALA A 149 -14.24 -9.96 -0.77
N ILE A 150 -13.83 -9.25 0.28
CA ILE A 150 -13.82 -7.79 0.33
C ILE A 150 -12.46 -7.27 0.74
N SER A 151 -12.11 -6.09 0.23
CA SER A 151 -10.95 -5.31 0.64
C SER A 151 -11.42 -4.00 1.23
N VAL A 152 -10.96 -3.72 2.45
CA VAL A 152 -11.27 -2.50 3.19
C VAL A 152 -9.97 -1.78 3.53
N ILE A 153 -9.92 -0.47 3.28
CA ILE A 153 -8.81 0.40 3.65
C ILE A 153 -9.35 1.56 4.49
N PHE A 154 -8.95 1.63 5.76
CA PHE A 154 -9.43 2.62 6.75
C PHE A 154 -10.95 2.79 6.77
N GLY A 155 -11.68 1.68 6.81
CA GLY A 155 -13.14 1.67 6.83
C GLY A 155 -13.80 2.01 5.49
N LYS A 156 -13.04 2.30 4.43
CA LYS A 156 -13.56 2.43 3.07
C LYS A 156 -13.56 1.08 2.37
N LEU A 157 -14.73 0.64 1.89
CA LEU A 157 -14.81 -0.50 0.99
C LEU A 157 -14.13 -0.15 -0.33
N VAL A 158 -13.07 -0.88 -0.66
CA VAL A 158 -12.34 -0.70 -1.93
C VAL A 158 -12.89 -1.65 -2.98
N LEU A 159 -13.07 -2.92 -2.61
CA LEU A 159 -13.50 -4.00 -3.48
C LEU A 159 -14.46 -4.92 -2.73
N ALA A 160 -15.50 -5.39 -3.41
CA ALA A 160 -16.29 -6.55 -3.01
C ALA A 160 -16.55 -7.39 -4.25
N PHE A 161 -16.23 -8.67 -4.20
CA PHE A 161 -16.35 -9.53 -5.38
C PHE A 161 -16.65 -10.99 -5.02
N SER A 162 -17.28 -11.67 -5.97
CA SER A 162 -17.44 -13.13 -6.00
C SER A 162 -16.53 -13.70 -7.09
N TYR A 163 -15.98 -14.88 -6.83
CA TYR A 163 -15.19 -15.67 -7.80
C TYR A 163 -15.71 -17.10 -7.97
N GLU A 164 -17.00 -17.29 -7.67
CA GLU A 164 -17.72 -18.51 -8.03
C GLU A 164 -18.02 -18.49 -9.54
N GLY A 165 -17.20 -19.21 -10.31
CA GLY A 165 -17.21 -19.09 -11.77
C GLY A 165 -16.35 -17.90 -12.23
N ASP A 166 -16.93 -16.97 -12.97
CA ASP A 166 -16.25 -15.73 -13.39
C ASP A 166 -16.17 -14.74 -12.22
N VAL A 167 -15.07 -14.00 -12.17
CA VAL A 167 -14.90 -12.93 -11.17
C VAL A 167 -15.87 -11.79 -11.49
N ARG A 168 -16.66 -11.39 -10.51
CA ARG A 168 -17.63 -10.28 -10.65
C ARG A 168 -17.66 -9.42 -9.39
N GLU A 169 -17.83 -8.13 -9.57
CA GLU A 169 -18.11 -7.20 -8.48
C GLU A 169 -19.50 -7.46 -7.88
N ILE A 170 -19.63 -7.31 -6.58
CA ILE A 170 -20.91 -7.46 -5.85
C ILE A 170 -21.15 -6.27 -4.92
N ASP A 171 -22.40 -6.06 -4.50
CA ASP A 171 -22.69 -5.17 -3.37
C ASP A 171 -22.28 -5.86 -2.06
N ILE A 172 -21.78 -5.09 -1.10
CA ILE A 172 -21.44 -5.62 0.25
C ILE A 172 -22.65 -6.26 0.94
N LYS A 173 -23.87 -5.84 0.57
CA LYS A 173 -25.11 -6.43 1.09
C LYS A 173 -25.27 -7.89 0.67
N ASP A 174 -24.74 -8.25 -0.50
CA ASP A 174 -24.78 -9.61 -1.04
C ASP A 174 -23.64 -10.49 -0.52
N PHE A 175 -22.74 -9.94 0.31
CA PHE A 175 -21.66 -10.69 0.92
C PHE A 175 -22.23 -11.67 1.97
N PRO A 176 -21.86 -12.99 1.95
CA PRO A 176 -22.42 -13.99 2.84
C PRO A 176 -22.12 -13.72 4.32
N GLU A 177 -23.10 -14.08 5.18
CA GLU A 177 -22.95 -14.00 6.63
C GLU A 177 -22.65 -15.40 7.20
N SER A 178 -21.47 -15.92 6.92
CA SER A 178 -20.96 -17.19 7.44
C SER A 178 -19.57 -17.00 8.04
N GLU A 179 -18.95 -18.07 8.53
CA GLU A 179 -17.61 -18.00 9.09
C GLU A 179 -16.62 -17.41 8.06
N ALA A 180 -15.82 -16.45 8.48
CA ALA A 180 -14.95 -15.69 7.62
C ALA A 180 -13.49 -15.71 8.08
N LYS A 181 -12.58 -15.63 7.12
CA LYS A 181 -11.17 -15.37 7.34
C LYS A 181 -10.88 -13.88 7.13
N MET A 182 -10.53 -13.18 8.21
CA MET A 182 -10.10 -11.78 8.15
C MET A 182 -8.57 -11.68 8.27
N VAL A 183 -7.95 -10.95 7.36
CA VAL A 183 -6.50 -10.70 7.34
C VAL A 183 -6.26 -9.21 7.51
N PRO A 184 -5.85 -8.74 8.70
CA PRO A 184 -5.39 -7.36 8.87
C PRO A 184 -4.11 -7.12 8.06
N VAL A 185 -4.05 -5.98 7.38
CA VAL A 185 -2.95 -5.64 6.46
C VAL A 185 -2.50 -4.21 6.69
N ASP A 186 -1.21 -3.94 6.50
CA ASP A 186 -0.70 -2.58 6.45
C ASP A 186 -1.33 -1.81 5.27
N PRO A 187 -1.79 -0.56 5.45
CA PRO A 187 -2.51 0.17 4.42
C PRO A 187 -1.76 0.34 3.10
N ILE A 188 -0.43 0.55 3.11
CA ILE A 188 0.35 0.66 1.87
C ILE A 188 0.59 -0.70 1.20
N ILE A 189 0.64 -1.79 1.97
CA ILE A 189 0.63 -3.16 1.42
C ILE A 189 -0.75 -3.44 0.81
N ALA A 190 -1.83 -3.02 1.46
CA ALA A 190 -3.18 -3.17 0.91
C ALA A 190 -3.34 -2.46 -0.43
N LEU A 191 -2.75 -1.27 -0.64
CA LEU A 191 -2.72 -0.62 -1.96
C LEU A 191 -2.08 -1.52 -3.00
N SER A 192 -0.92 -2.11 -2.69
CA SER A 192 -0.19 -3.00 -3.61
C SER A 192 -1.00 -4.27 -3.92
N VAL A 193 -1.61 -4.89 -2.91
CA VAL A 193 -2.42 -6.12 -3.08
C VAL A 193 -3.68 -5.85 -3.92
N ASN A 194 -4.21 -4.63 -3.93
CA ASN A 194 -5.37 -4.27 -4.75
C ASN A 194 -5.00 -3.97 -6.22
N LEU A 195 -3.71 -3.79 -6.57
CA LEU A 195 -3.29 -3.47 -7.94
C LEU A 195 -3.87 -4.37 -9.03
N PRO A 196 -4.00 -5.71 -8.86
CA PRO A 196 -4.58 -6.57 -9.88
C PRO A 196 -6.00 -6.20 -10.33
N PHE A 197 -6.72 -5.42 -9.54
CA PHE A 197 -8.06 -4.92 -9.91
C PHE A 197 -8.05 -3.59 -10.67
N PHE A 198 -6.87 -3.00 -10.89
CA PHE A 198 -6.69 -1.71 -11.56
C PHE A 198 -5.66 -1.75 -12.67
N VAL A 199 -4.67 -2.64 -12.57
CA VAL A 199 -3.50 -2.65 -13.45
C VAL A 199 -3.33 -4.01 -14.11
N THR A 200 -3.07 -4.01 -15.43
CA THR A 200 -2.72 -5.22 -16.16
C THR A 200 -1.28 -5.62 -15.84
N PRO A 201 -1.02 -6.88 -15.47
CA PRO A 201 0.32 -7.33 -15.16
C PRO A 201 1.15 -7.57 -16.42
N TYR A 202 2.47 -7.61 -16.21
CA TYR A 202 3.40 -8.22 -17.14
C TYR A 202 4.24 -9.28 -16.42
N GLU A 203 4.83 -10.20 -17.18
CA GLU A 203 5.57 -11.33 -16.63
C GLU A 203 7.04 -11.31 -17.06
N LYS A 204 7.92 -11.69 -16.14
CA LYS A 204 9.35 -11.88 -16.35
C LYS A 204 9.77 -13.23 -15.77
N VAL A 205 10.80 -13.85 -16.34
CA VAL A 205 11.25 -15.20 -15.96
C VAL A 205 12.63 -15.13 -15.31
N GLY A 206 12.82 -15.89 -14.24
CA GLY A 206 14.13 -16.09 -13.61
C GLY A 206 14.81 -14.78 -13.19
N LYS A 207 16.08 -14.65 -13.53
CA LYS A 207 16.89 -13.48 -13.14
C LYS A 207 16.32 -12.15 -13.65
N ASP A 208 15.77 -12.12 -14.85
CA ASP A 208 15.17 -10.89 -15.41
C ASP A 208 14.02 -10.39 -14.56
N GLY A 209 13.27 -11.31 -13.93
CA GLY A 209 12.23 -10.96 -12.97
C GLY A 209 12.78 -10.31 -11.70
N VAL A 210 13.87 -10.83 -11.15
CA VAL A 210 14.53 -10.24 -9.98
C VAL A 210 15.10 -8.87 -10.30
N GLU A 211 15.77 -8.73 -11.43
CA GLU A 211 16.35 -7.44 -11.86
C GLU A 211 15.25 -6.40 -12.11
N GLU A 212 14.13 -6.82 -12.67
CA GLU A 212 12.98 -5.95 -12.87
C GLU A 212 12.39 -5.47 -11.54
N ILE A 213 12.23 -6.36 -10.55
CA ILE A 213 11.81 -5.97 -9.20
C ILE A 213 12.80 -4.97 -8.59
N ARG A 214 14.10 -5.19 -8.71
CA ARG A 214 15.12 -4.24 -8.24
C ARG A 214 15.04 -2.88 -8.96
N ARG A 215 14.74 -2.89 -10.25
CA ARG A 215 14.58 -1.66 -11.05
C ARG A 215 13.37 -0.84 -10.59
N ILE A 216 12.21 -1.50 -10.49
CA ILE A 216 10.97 -0.82 -10.10
C ILE A 216 10.97 -0.41 -8.62
N SER A 217 11.64 -1.16 -7.74
CA SER A 217 11.74 -0.82 -6.31
C SER A 217 12.46 0.51 -6.04
N LYS A 218 13.29 0.97 -6.98
CA LYS A 218 14.01 2.25 -6.88
C LYS A 218 13.22 3.45 -7.39
N LYS A 219 12.08 3.23 -8.06
CA LYS A 219 11.25 4.33 -8.56
C LYS A 219 10.49 4.99 -7.39
N GLU A 220 10.73 6.29 -7.19
CA GLU A 220 10.13 7.05 -6.08
C GLU A 220 8.66 7.45 -6.31
N THR A 221 8.03 6.96 -7.38
CA THR A 221 6.68 7.35 -7.80
C THR A 221 5.68 6.21 -7.81
N ASN A 222 6.14 4.98 -7.95
CA ASN A 222 5.29 3.82 -8.21
C ASN A 222 4.80 3.09 -6.95
N ILE A 223 3.70 2.37 -7.14
CA ILE A 223 3.21 1.31 -6.23
C ILE A 223 3.29 0.02 -7.01
N TRP A 224 3.83 -1.04 -6.43
CA TRP A 224 3.97 -2.29 -7.16
C TRP A 224 3.74 -3.52 -6.28
N LEU A 225 3.33 -4.60 -6.94
CA LEU A 225 3.22 -5.96 -6.43
C LEU A 225 3.95 -6.90 -7.39
N GLY A 226 4.90 -7.65 -6.89
CA GLY A 226 5.53 -8.76 -7.62
C GLY A 226 5.10 -10.09 -7.00
N ILE A 227 4.65 -11.05 -7.80
CA ILE A 227 4.30 -12.39 -7.33
C ILE A 227 5.25 -13.39 -7.98
N PHE A 228 6.11 -13.99 -7.17
CA PHE A 228 7.02 -15.05 -7.62
C PHE A 228 6.28 -16.38 -7.62
N TYR A 229 6.25 -17.03 -8.77
CA TYR A 229 5.68 -18.36 -8.99
C TYR A 229 6.81 -19.37 -9.13
N THR A 230 6.92 -20.30 -8.20
CA THR A 230 7.89 -21.39 -8.27
C THR A 230 7.27 -22.61 -8.92
N LYS A 231 8.08 -23.52 -9.46
CA LYS A 231 7.62 -24.82 -10.03
C LYS A 231 6.81 -25.66 -9.03
N GLY A 232 7.00 -25.47 -7.74
CA GLY A 232 6.26 -26.15 -6.69
C GLY A 232 4.90 -25.55 -6.35
N GLY A 233 4.41 -24.55 -7.13
CA GLY A 233 3.14 -23.88 -6.87
C GLY A 233 3.16 -22.97 -5.64
N VAL A 234 4.34 -22.60 -5.14
CA VAL A 234 4.50 -21.64 -4.05
C VAL A 234 4.46 -20.24 -4.58
N PHE A 235 3.66 -19.39 -3.96
CA PHE A 235 3.54 -17.97 -4.27
C PHE A 235 4.25 -17.14 -3.22
N ILE A 236 5.15 -16.26 -3.67
CA ILE A 236 5.91 -15.37 -2.78
C ILE A 236 5.65 -13.94 -3.23
N PRO A 237 4.80 -13.17 -2.51
CA PRO A 237 4.55 -11.78 -2.85
C PRO A 237 5.67 -10.87 -2.35
N ALA A 238 6.01 -9.89 -3.17
CA ALA A 238 6.90 -8.79 -2.84
C ALA A 238 6.18 -7.47 -3.10
N PHE A 239 6.39 -6.49 -2.25
CA PHE A 239 5.68 -5.22 -2.28
C PHE A 239 6.63 -4.04 -2.26
N GLY A 240 6.25 -2.99 -2.94
CA GLY A 240 6.95 -1.73 -2.88
C GLY A 240 6.04 -0.53 -3.02
N TYR A 241 6.51 0.57 -2.45
CA TYR A 241 5.77 1.82 -2.40
C TYR A 241 6.73 3.00 -2.53
N LYS A 242 6.66 3.71 -3.64
CA LYS A 242 7.35 4.99 -3.91
C LYS A 242 8.84 4.99 -3.51
N GLY A 243 9.59 4.03 -4.06
CA GLY A 243 11.02 3.90 -3.83
C GLY A 243 11.41 3.17 -2.55
N VAL A 244 10.44 2.63 -1.81
CA VAL A 244 10.69 1.78 -0.64
C VAL A 244 10.31 0.35 -0.94
N PHE A 245 11.24 -0.56 -0.76
CA PHE A 245 10.98 -1.98 -0.75
C PHE A 245 10.34 -2.35 0.58
N LEU A 246 9.04 -2.69 0.59
CA LEU A 246 8.28 -2.96 1.82
C LEU A 246 8.58 -4.33 2.39
N GLY A 247 8.88 -5.29 1.54
CA GLY A 247 9.23 -6.64 1.92
C GLY A 247 8.79 -7.71 0.95
N ILE A 248 9.33 -8.89 1.17
CA ILE A 248 8.89 -10.15 0.58
C ILE A 248 8.24 -10.93 1.70
N VAL A 249 7.03 -11.43 1.47
CA VAL A 249 6.30 -12.18 2.50
C VAL A 249 6.27 -13.65 2.13
N ALA A 250 6.83 -14.48 2.97
CA ALA A 250 6.90 -15.92 2.76
C ALA A 250 6.45 -16.72 3.98
N LYS A 251 5.86 -17.88 3.75
CA LYS A 251 5.56 -18.83 4.83
C LYS A 251 6.73 -19.81 4.96
N ILE A 252 7.51 -19.66 6.04
CA ILE A 252 8.69 -20.48 6.33
C ILE A 252 8.43 -21.28 7.59
N LYS A 253 8.51 -22.61 7.50
CA LYS A 253 8.23 -23.55 8.64
C LYS A 253 6.88 -23.27 9.32
N GLY A 254 5.86 -22.91 8.53
CA GLY A 254 4.52 -22.60 9.06
C GLY A 254 4.31 -21.17 9.51
N GLU A 255 5.35 -20.38 9.70
CA GLU A 255 5.28 -18.97 10.12
C GLU A 255 5.36 -18.02 8.93
N ILE A 256 4.57 -16.95 8.99
CA ILE A 256 4.65 -15.84 8.01
C ILE A 256 5.80 -14.92 8.43
N LYS A 257 6.75 -14.72 7.50
CA LYS A 257 7.92 -13.85 7.70
C LYS A 257 7.97 -12.77 6.65
N VAL A 258 8.31 -11.56 7.07
CA VAL A 258 8.62 -10.44 6.19
C VAL A 258 10.13 -10.36 6.03
N LEU A 259 10.60 -10.46 4.80
CA LEU A 259 12.02 -10.52 4.45
C LEU A 259 12.39 -9.26 3.67
N GLY A 260 13.62 -8.81 3.84
CA GLY A 260 14.14 -7.63 3.14
C GLY A 260 14.55 -7.89 1.70
N GLU A 261 14.96 -6.84 0.99
CA GLU A 261 15.38 -6.89 -0.42
C GLU A 261 16.52 -7.89 -0.69
N ASN A 262 17.41 -8.12 0.28
CA ASN A 262 18.49 -9.10 0.16
C ASN A 262 17.99 -10.54 -0.12
N PHE A 263 16.75 -10.85 0.23
CA PHE A 263 16.16 -12.14 -0.07
C PHE A 263 15.92 -12.37 -1.56
N LEU A 264 15.89 -11.32 -2.38
CA LEU A 264 15.83 -11.43 -3.85
C LEU A 264 17.02 -12.23 -4.41
N GLU A 265 18.19 -12.17 -3.77
CA GLU A 265 19.36 -12.96 -4.17
C GLU A 265 19.13 -14.45 -3.97
N ASN A 266 18.49 -14.81 -2.85
CA ASN A 266 18.12 -16.20 -2.58
C ASN A 266 17.07 -16.71 -3.58
N LEU A 267 16.10 -15.87 -3.97
CA LEU A 267 15.11 -16.24 -4.99
C LEU A 267 15.76 -16.49 -6.34
N SER A 268 16.80 -15.73 -6.71
CA SER A 268 17.53 -15.94 -7.94
C SER A 268 18.23 -17.31 -8.03
N GLN A 269 18.43 -17.98 -6.88
CA GLN A 269 19.06 -19.31 -6.76
C GLN A 269 18.03 -20.46 -6.74
N LEU A 270 16.74 -20.17 -6.62
CA LEU A 270 15.67 -21.18 -6.51
C LEU A 270 15.35 -21.93 -7.83
N GLY A 271 16.14 -21.74 -8.89
CA GLY A 271 15.91 -22.39 -10.19
C GLY A 271 14.84 -21.69 -11.03
N ASP A 272 14.01 -22.47 -11.72
CA ASP A 272 13.00 -21.89 -12.62
C ASP A 272 11.81 -21.32 -11.85
N PHE A 273 11.60 -20.04 -11.98
CA PHE A 273 10.44 -19.30 -11.48
C PHE A 273 10.06 -18.21 -12.48
N SER A 274 8.82 -17.72 -12.39
CA SER A 274 8.39 -16.51 -13.07
C SER A 274 7.92 -15.47 -12.04
N VAL A 275 7.91 -14.20 -12.44
CA VAL A 275 7.43 -13.10 -11.63
C VAL A 275 6.35 -12.36 -12.40
N ARG A 276 5.13 -12.37 -11.89
CA ARG A 276 4.03 -11.53 -12.38
C ARG A 276 4.06 -10.20 -11.66
N ILE A 277 4.14 -9.10 -12.40
CA ILE A 277 4.38 -7.76 -11.88
C ILE A 277 3.20 -6.86 -12.21
N TYR A 278 2.65 -6.25 -11.18
CA TYR A 278 1.63 -5.19 -11.24
C TYR A 278 2.32 -3.90 -10.80
N GLU A 279 2.44 -2.93 -11.70
CA GLU A 279 3.10 -1.65 -11.41
C GLU A 279 2.16 -0.50 -11.77
N TYR A 280 1.89 0.38 -10.83
CA TYR A 280 1.23 1.65 -11.03
C TYR A 280 2.23 2.79 -10.82
N ASP A 281 2.47 3.57 -11.87
CA ASP A 281 3.26 4.80 -11.81
C ASP A 281 2.40 5.95 -12.34
N PRO A 282 1.96 6.90 -11.49
CA PRO A 282 1.08 7.99 -11.90
C PRO A 282 1.68 8.92 -12.96
N TYR A 283 3.00 8.89 -13.15
CA TYR A 283 3.67 9.70 -14.18
C TYR A 283 3.81 8.98 -15.53
N MET A 284 3.61 7.66 -15.55
CA MET A 284 3.59 6.87 -16.79
C MET A 284 2.18 6.75 -17.38
N HIS A 285 1.15 7.00 -16.56
CA HIS A 285 -0.27 6.85 -16.91
C HIS A 285 -1.00 8.20 -16.93
N SER A 286 -0.27 9.33 -16.91
CA SER A 286 -0.89 10.64 -17.18
C SER A 286 -1.23 10.75 -18.65
N PRO A 287 -2.49 11.10 -19.00
CA PRO A 287 -2.93 11.27 -20.39
C PRO A 287 -2.19 12.41 -21.09
#